data_75af77c534501040f6a5aa59845607ed
#
_entry.id   75af77c534501040f6a5aa59845607ed
#
_cell.length_a   1.000
_cell.length_b   1.000
_cell.length_c   1.000
_cell.angle_alpha   90.00
_cell.angle_beta   90.00
_cell.angle_gamma   90.00
#
_symmetry.space_group_name_H-M   'P 1'
#
loop_
_entity.id
_entity.type
_entity.pdbx_description
1 polymer ?
#
loop_
_entity_poly.entity_id
_entity_poly.type
_entity_poly.pdbx_seq_one_letter_code
_entity_poly.pdbx_strand_id
1 'polypeptide(L)'
;TGIVTCDPDSDHSKATDTASNYVSGLSLTADGDSFDFVFINLGADSENRDITVTAGSGVTLVGNMHISSPDTADASIASGSAQFRIRRVSASAVTMYRIA
;
A
#
# COMPACT_ATOMS: atom_id res chain seq x y z
N THR A 1 4.95 0.15 13.02
CA THR A 1 4.18 -0.65 12.07
C THR A 1 2.71 -0.26 12.13
N GLY A 2 2.11 0.01 10.98
CA GLY A 2 0.71 0.41 10.86
C GLY A 2 -0.13 -0.61 10.11
N ILE A 3 -1.45 -0.46 10.22
CA ILE A 3 -2.41 -1.25 9.46
C ILE A 3 -3.34 -0.29 8.73
N VAL A 4 -3.49 -0.48 7.43
CA VAL A 4 -4.43 0.24 6.58
C VAL A 4 -5.45 -0.75 6.04
N THR A 5 -6.72 -0.42 6.14
CA THR A 5 -7.80 -1.27 5.63
C THR A 5 -8.63 -0.51 4.61
N CYS A 6 -9.18 -1.23 3.64
CA CYS A 6 -10.09 -0.67 2.65
C CYS A 6 -11.13 -1.73 2.28
N ASP A 7 -12.39 -1.33 2.23
CA ASP A 7 -13.51 -2.18 1.83
C ASP A 7 -14.11 -1.63 0.52
N PRO A 8 -13.58 -2.02 -0.65
CA PRO A 8 -14.07 -1.51 -1.92
C PRO A 8 -15.38 -2.17 -2.34
N ASP A 9 -16.23 -1.40 -3.04
CA ASP A 9 -17.48 -1.92 -3.63
C ASP A 9 -17.27 -2.50 -5.04
N SER A 10 -16.14 -2.20 -5.64
CA SER A 10 -15.76 -2.65 -6.98
C SER A 10 -14.24 -2.55 -7.10
N ASP A 11 -13.68 -2.91 -8.26
CA ASP A 11 -12.27 -2.64 -8.52
C ASP A 11 -11.97 -1.16 -8.27
N HIS A 12 -10.88 -0.88 -7.56
CA HIS A 12 -10.60 0.44 -7.03
C HIS A 12 -9.13 0.77 -7.16
N SER A 13 -8.85 2.03 -7.53
CA SER A 13 -7.50 2.58 -7.46
C SER A 13 -7.39 3.45 -6.22
N LYS A 14 -6.35 3.21 -5.41
CA LYS A 14 -6.09 3.96 -4.18
C LYS A 14 -4.77 4.69 -4.32
N ALA A 15 -4.83 6.02 -4.37
CA ALA A 15 -3.62 6.81 -4.42
C ALA A 15 -2.94 6.87 -3.06
N THR A 16 -1.60 6.82 -3.06
CA THR A 16 -0.82 7.11 -1.85
C THR A 16 -0.96 8.59 -1.50
N ASP A 17 -0.61 8.94 -0.27
CA ASP A 17 -0.41 10.34 0.09
C ASP A 17 0.82 10.91 -0.62
N THR A 18 1.08 12.19 -0.46
CA THR A 18 2.29 12.81 -0.98
C THR A 18 3.51 12.39 -0.16
N ALA A 19 4.68 12.41 -0.80
CA ALA A 19 5.92 12.10 -0.09
C ALA A 19 6.17 13.03 1.10
N SER A 20 5.88 14.33 0.95
CA SER A 20 6.05 15.31 2.04
C SER A 20 5.19 14.96 3.25
N ASN A 21 3.95 14.51 3.03
CA ASN A 21 3.06 14.09 4.12
C ASN A 21 3.57 12.83 4.83
N TYR A 22 4.13 11.87 4.08
CA TYR A 22 4.74 10.69 4.71
C TYR A 22 5.98 11.05 5.53
N VAL A 23 6.84 11.90 5.00
CA VAL A 23 8.07 12.31 5.68
C VAL A 23 7.74 13.00 7.01
N SER A 24 6.78 13.91 7.03
CA SER A 24 6.40 14.61 8.28
C SER A 24 5.51 13.74 9.18
N GLY A 25 4.52 13.06 8.61
CA GLY A 25 3.54 12.29 9.38
C GLY A 25 4.10 11.02 10.00
N LEU A 26 5.09 10.40 9.38
CA LEU A 26 5.75 9.18 9.87
C LEU A 26 7.08 9.48 10.58
N SER A 27 7.40 10.75 10.78
CA SER A 27 8.66 11.18 11.43
C SER A 27 9.91 10.59 10.77
N LEU A 28 9.94 10.55 9.45
CA LEU A 28 11.11 10.10 8.68
C LEU A 28 12.10 11.26 8.58
N THR A 29 12.97 11.40 9.59
CA THR A 29 13.80 12.59 9.77
C THR A 29 15.13 12.56 9.03
N ALA A 30 15.59 11.39 8.63
CA ALA A 30 16.85 11.21 7.88
C ALA A 30 16.61 10.38 6.62
N ASP A 31 17.40 10.66 5.58
CA ASP A 31 17.34 9.84 4.36
C ASP A 31 17.70 8.39 4.71
N GLY A 32 16.89 7.46 4.21
CA GLY A 32 17.02 6.05 4.56
C GLY A 32 16.10 5.60 5.69
N ASP A 33 15.51 6.51 6.46
CA ASP A 33 14.50 6.13 7.45
C ASP A 33 13.31 5.47 6.76
N SER A 34 12.72 4.46 7.42
CA SER A 34 11.63 3.69 6.85
C SER A 34 10.51 3.43 7.85
N PHE A 35 9.34 3.12 7.31
CA PHE A 35 8.16 2.74 8.07
C PHE A 35 7.45 1.61 7.34
N ASP A 36 7.14 0.54 8.06
CA ASP A 36 6.43 -0.62 7.51
C ASP A 36 4.96 -0.57 7.90
N PHE A 37 4.09 -0.95 6.95
CA PHE A 37 2.67 -1.12 7.23
C PHE A 37 2.08 -2.26 6.42
N VAL A 38 0.93 -2.76 6.88
CA VAL A 38 0.15 -3.80 6.21
C VAL A 38 -1.09 -3.15 5.63
N PHE A 39 -1.38 -3.44 4.37
CA PHE A 39 -2.61 -3.03 3.71
C PHE A 39 -3.52 -4.24 3.56
N ILE A 40 -4.76 -4.13 4.05
CA ILE A 40 -5.72 -5.22 4.03
C ILE A 40 -6.92 -4.82 3.17
N ASN A 41 -7.22 -5.64 2.16
CA ASN A 41 -8.42 -5.51 1.35
C ASN A 41 -9.56 -6.25 2.06
N LEU A 42 -10.55 -5.49 2.52
CA LEU A 42 -11.74 -6.02 3.19
C LEU A 42 -12.90 -6.27 2.22
N GLY A 43 -12.67 -6.13 0.91
CA GLY A 43 -13.69 -6.38 -0.08
C GLY A 43 -14.27 -7.80 0.02
N ALA A 44 -15.53 -7.96 -0.35
CA ALA A 44 -16.15 -9.28 -0.40
C ALA A 44 -15.43 -10.17 -1.42
N ASP A 45 -15.54 -11.48 -1.23
CA ASP A 45 -15.01 -12.48 -2.15
C ASP A 45 -15.61 -12.29 -3.54
N SER A 46 -14.92 -11.54 -4.39
CA SER A 46 -15.38 -11.15 -5.72
C SER A 46 -14.20 -10.73 -6.58
N GLU A 47 -14.24 -11.10 -7.85
CA GLU A 47 -13.25 -10.67 -8.84
C GLU A 47 -13.22 -9.15 -9.06
N ASN A 48 -14.30 -8.45 -8.70
CA ASN A 48 -14.46 -7.02 -8.96
C ASN A 48 -14.22 -6.16 -7.72
N ARG A 49 -13.38 -6.60 -6.80
CA ARG A 49 -13.08 -5.86 -5.57
C ARG A 49 -11.59 -5.77 -5.29
N ASP A 50 -10.80 -5.76 -6.34
CA ASP A 50 -9.36 -5.62 -6.23
C ASP A 50 -8.97 -4.15 -6.05
N ILE A 51 -7.86 -3.93 -5.35
CA ILE A 51 -7.31 -2.59 -5.11
C ILE A 51 -5.96 -2.49 -5.82
N THR A 52 -5.77 -1.43 -6.60
CA THR A 52 -4.47 -1.10 -7.18
C THR A 52 -3.97 0.19 -6.55
N VAL A 53 -2.78 0.16 -5.97
CA VAL A 53 -2.15 1.33 -5.37
C VAL A 53 -1.48 2.15 -6.46
N THR A 54 -1.74 3.45 -6.47
CA THR A 54 -1.13 4.40 -7.41
C THR A 54 -0.30 5.43 -6.66
N ALA A 55 0.69 6.00 -7.32
CA ALA A 55 1.63 6.91 -6.67
C ALA A 55 1.06 8.32 -6.52
N GLY A 56 1.14 8.88 -5.33
CA GLY A 56 0.98 10.30 -5.09
C GLY A 56 2.24 11.08 -5.47
N SER A 57 2.20 12.41 -5.28
CA SER A 57 3.32 13.28 -5.65
C SER A 57 4.58 12.93 -4.85
N GLY A 58 5.70 12.74 -5.53
CA GLY A 58 6.99 12.43 -4.92
C GLY A 58 7.17 10.98 -4.49
N VAL A 59 6.18 10.12 -4.74
CA VAL A 59 6.23 8.69 -4.37
C VAL A 59 6.61 7.85 -5.57
N THR A 60 7.61 6.99 -5.39
CA THR A 60 7.98 5.96 -6.37
C THR A 60 7.53 4.60 -5.86
N LEU A 61 6.86 3.82 -6.69
CA LEU A 61 6.36 2.50 -6.33
C LEU A 61 7.28 1.42 -6.89
N VAL A 62 7.61 0.43 -6.06
CA VAL A 62 8.43 -0.72 -6.45
C VAL A 62 7.71 -2.01 -6.04
N GLY A 63 7.53 -2.90 -6.99
CA GLY A 63 6.86 -4.18 -6.79
C GLY A 63 5.42 -4.17 -7.29
N ASN A 64 4.73 -5.27 -7.06
CA ASN A 64 3.33 -5.42 -7.48
C ASN A 64 2.41 -4.62 -6.54
N MET A 65 1.71 -3.65 -7.10
CA MET A 65 0.81 -2.76 -6.36
C MET A 65 -0.66 -3.22 -6.39
N HIS A 66 -0.92 -4.44 -6.86
CA HIS A 66 -2.25 -5.01 -6.94
C HIS A 66 -2.53 -5.86 -5.69
N ILE A 67 -3.60 -5.54 -4.98
CA ILE A 67 -4.04 -6.26 -3.78
C ILE A 67 -5.39 -6.87 -4.08
N SER A 68 -5.41 -8.18 -4.30
CA SER A 68 -6.64 -8.90 -4.64
C SER A 68 -7.64 -8.88 -3.49
N SER A 69 -8.92 -8.95 -3.81
CA SER A 69 -9.93 -9.28 -2.81
C SER A 69 -9.67 -10.69 -2.25
N PRO A 70 -9.98 -10.92 -0.97
CA PRO A 70 -9.81 -12.27 -0.41
C PRO A 70 -10.76 -13.25 -1.10
N ASP A 71 -10.24 -14.42 -1.49
CA ASP A 71 -11.02 -15.48 -2.09
C ASP A 71 -11.26 -16.57 -1.04
N THR A 72 -12.43 -16.57 -0.44
CA THR A 72 -12.79 -17.53 0.59
C THR A 72 -13.12 -18.92 0.02
N ALA A 73 -13.38 -19.00 -1.29
CA ALA A 73 -13.62 -20.28 -1.96
C ALA A 73 -12.31 -21.02 -2.26
N ASP A 74 -11.21 -20.29 -2.47
CA ASP A 74 -9.89 -20.87 -2.71
C ASP A 74 -8.80 -20.04 -2.01
N ALA A 75 -8.63 -20.29 -0.73
CA ALA A 75 -7.67 -19.58 0.10
C ALA A 75 -6.21 -19.79 -0.35
N SER A 76 -5.95 -20.77 -1.22
CA SER A 76 -4.58 -21.00 -1.70
C SER A 76 -4.10 -19.95 -2.70
N ILE A 77 -5.01 -19.24 -3.35
CA ILE A 77 -4.67 -18.21 -4.36
C ILE A 77 -4.99 -16.79 -3.94
N ALA A 78 -5.72 -16.60 -2.85
CA ALA A 78 -6.11 -15.28 -2.38
C ALA A 78 -5.13 -14.76 -1.35
N SER A 79 -4.70 -13.50 -1.49
CA SER A 79 -3.86 -12.85 -0.50
C SER A 79 -4.62 -11.85 0.37
N GLY A 80 -5.50 -11.06 -0.21
CA GLY A 80 -6.29 -10.06 0.53
C GLY A 80 -5.47 -9.00 1.27
N SER A 81 -4.14 -9.08 1.25
CA SER A 81 -3.28 -8.19 2.00
C SER A 81 -1.92 -8.03 1.32
N ALA A 82 -1.23 -6.97 1.68
CA ALA A 82 0.14 -6.72 1.25
C ALA A 82 0.90 -6.01 2.35
N GLN A 83 2.19 -6.27 2.45
CA GLN A 83 3.07 -5.54 3.35
C GLN A 83 3.96 -4.60 2.55
N PHE A 84 4.00 -3.34 2.98
CA PHE A 84 4.75 -2.30 2.31
C PHE A 84 5.78 -1.68 3.26
N ARG A 85 6.85 -1.16 2.66
CA ARG A 85 7.84 -0.34 3.34
C ARG A 85 7.97 0.99 2.61
N ILE A 86 7.81 2.08 3.34
CA ILE A 86 8.07 3.43 2.83
C ILE A 86 9.46 3.85 3.32
N ARG A 87 10.34 4.22 2.39
CA ARG A 87 11.69 4.68 2.71
C ARG A 87 11.88 6.11 2.22
N ARG A 88 12.37 6.98 3.10
CA ARG A 88 12.72 8.36 2.73
C ARG A 88 13.94 8.38 1.81
N VAL A 89 13.79 9.04 0.67
CA VAL A 89 14.90 9.34 -0.26
C VAL A 89 15.39 10.77 -0.03
N SER A 90 14.47 11.71 0.20
CA SER A 90 14.75 13.10 0.53
C SER A 90 13.56 13.67 1.30
N ALA A 91 13.64 14.95 1.68
CA ALA A 91 12.53 15.62 2.39
C ALA A 91 11.21 15.65 1.60
N SER A 92 11.27 15.47 0.28
CA SER A 92 10.10 15.52 -0.61
C SER A 92 9.97 14.29 -1.52
N ALA A 93 10.71 13.22 -1.25
CA ALA A 93 10.66 11.99 -2.05
C ALA A 93 10.75 10.76 -1.18
N VAL A 94 9.87 9.79 -1.45
CA VAL A 94 9.89 8.47 -0.81
C VAL A 94 9.75 7.39 -1.85
N THR A 95 10.24 6.19 -1.53
CA THR A 95 9.97 4.99 -2.31
C THR A 95 9.14 4.04 -1.45
N MET A 96 8.08 3.51 -2.03
CA MET A 96 7.25 2.50 -1.39
C MET A 96 7.51 1.15 -2.04
N TYR A 97 7.94 0.19 -1.25
CA TYR A 97 8.24 -1.18 -1.69
C TYR A 97 7.14 -2.11 -1.22
N ARG A 98 6.68 -2.97 -2.10
CA ARG A 98 5.91 -4.14 -1.64
C ARG A 98 6.90 -5.23 -1.26
N ILE A 99 6.84 -5.68 0.00
CA ILE A 99 7.77 -6.68 0.53
C ILE A 99 7.12 -8.05 0.81
N ALA A 100 5.77 -8.09 0.79
CA ALA A 100 5.06 -9.38 0.92
C ALA A 100 3.64 -9.33 0.35
#